data_46f58ad2803e8a7ce652412702fc0b84
#
_entry.id   46f58ad2803e8a7ce652412702fc0b84
#
_cell.length_a   1.000
_cell.length_b   1.000
_cell.length_c   1.000
_cell.angle_alpha   90.00
_cell.angle_beta   90.00
_cell.angle_gamma   90.00
#
_symmetry.space_group_name_H-M   'P 1'
#
loop_
_entity.id
_entity.type
_entity.pdbx_description
1 polymer ?
#
loop_
_entity_poly.entity_id
_entity_poly.type
_entity_poly.pdbx_seq_one_letter_code
_entity_poly.pdbx_strand_id
1 'polypeptide(L)'
;MASRKVNLTLELPEEDLKDILFKVAADGISLSELLTGFISDLVCGAHHGSDECDRAIAYYDRCSYGLGQEDSFLRFLLKSGYMDEYLALLDDIKVYQGWELQDGEVYGKELAAAAEEKASYYEEWAEGYKVPPQTIEEAYQQVEEWREGYETFMKSCEKVGDKA
;
A
#
# COMPACT_ATOMS: atom_id res chain seq x y z
N MET A 1 -17.62 -9.18 0.80
CA MET A 1 -16.57 -8.21 1.11
C MET A 1 -17.12 -6.80 0.90
N ALA A 2 -16.82 -5.85 1.79
CA ALA A 2 -17.21 -4.45 1.58
C ALA A 2 -16.41 -3.87 0.42
N SER A 3 -17.09 -3.23 -0.55
CA SER A 3 -16.45 -2.55 -1.67
C SER A 3 -16.42 -1.04 -1.45
N ARG A 4 -15.47 -0.36 -2.08
CA ARG A 4 -15.36 1.10 -2.07
C ARG A 4 -15.33 1.63 -3.49
N LYS A 5 -15.97 2.78 -3.70
CA LYS A 5 -15.89 3.50 -4.97
C LYS A 5 -14.67 4.41 -4.94
N VAL A 6 -13.84 4.29 -5.97
CA VAL A 6 -12.63 5.10 -6.14
C VAL A 6 -12.80 6.00 -7.36
N ASN A 7 -12.49 7.28 -7.24
CA ASN A 7 -12.46 8.22 -8.34
C ASN A 7 -11.00 8.42 -8.77
N LEU A 8 -10.71 8.18 -10.05
CA LEU A 8 -9.39 8.37 -10.63
C LEU A 8 -9.46 9.42 -11.74
N THR A 9 -8.45 10.26 -11.81
CA THR A 9 -8.24 11.17 -12.94
C THR A 9 -7.14 10.59 -13.83
N LEU A 10 -7.45 10.42 -15.12
CA LEU A 10 -6.51 9.93 -16.12
C LEU A 10 -6.23 11.06 -17.11
N GLU A 11 -4.97 11.26 -17.41
CA GLU A 11 -4.52 12.15 -18.49
C GLU A 11 -4.04 11.30 -19.65
N LEU A 12 -4.78 11.30 -20.74
CA LEU A 12 -4.49 10.52 -21.94
C LEU A 12 -4.41 11.46 -23.15
N PRO A 13 -3.56 11.17 -24.14
CA PRO A 13 -3.63 11.78 -25.45
C PRO A 13 -5.04 11.62 -26.03
N GLU A 14 -5.54 12.64 -26.75
CA GLU A 14 -6.92 12.61 -27.29
C GLU A 14 -7.14 11.41 -28.23
N GLU A 15 -6.12 11.04 -28.98
CA GLU A 15 -6.16 9.92 -29.93
C GLU A 15 -6.29 8.59 -29.18
N ASP A 16 -5.48 8.37 -28.12
CA ASP A 16 -5.54 7.18 -27.29
C ASP A 16 -6.89 7.06 -26.55
N LEU A 17 -7.40 8.21 -26.06
CA LEU A 17 -8.70 8.26 -25.38
C LEU A 17 -9.82 7.84 -26.35
N LYS A 18 -9.81 8.36 -27.58
CA LYS A 18 -10.80 8.00 -28.61
C LYS A 18 -10.72 6.51 -28.92
N ASP A 19 -9.53 5.98 -29.14
CA ASP A 19 -9.32 4.57 -29.52
C ASP A 19 -9.77 3.63 -28.41
N ILE A 20 -9.44 3.91 -27.15
CA ILE A 20 -9.90 3.07 -26.04
C ILE A 20 -11.41 3.13 -25.84
N LEU A 21 -12.03 4.31 -26.00
CA LEU A 21 -13.49 4.44 -25.89
C LEU A 21 -14.22 3.66 -26.99
N PHE A 22 -13.69 3.67 -28.22
CA PHE A 22 -14.27 2.87 -29.32
C PHE A 22 -14.13 1.38 -29.05
N LYS A 23 -12.96 0.95 -28.54
CA LYS A 23 -12.69 -0.45 -28.23
C LYS A 23 -13.62 -0.98 -27.15
N VAL A 24 -13.73 -0.28 -26.01
CA VAL A 24 -14.62 -0.75 -24.92
C VAL A 24 -16.09 -0.72 -25.31
N ALA A 25 -16.51 0.27 -26.10
CA ALA A 25 -17.88 0.38 -26.61
C ALA A 25 -18.22 -0.79 -27.57
N ALA A 26 -17.28 -1.22 -28.42
CA ALA A 26 -17.46 -2.35 -29.32
C ALA A 26 -17.72 -3.67 -28.55
N ASP A 27 -17.11 -3.81 -27.36
CA ASP A 27 -17.26 -4.99 -26.50
C ASP A 27 -18.41 -4.81 -25.47
N GLY A 28 -19.12 -3.69 -25.49
CA GLY A 28 -20.26 -3.40 -24.61
C GLY A 28 -19.88 -3.17 -23.15
N ILE A 29 -18.63 -2.81 -22.88
CA ILE A 29 -18.12 -2.49 -21.54
C ILE A 29 -17.75 -1.00 -21.43
N SER A 30 -17.66 -0.49 -20.22
CA SER A 30 -17.17 0.83 -19.94
C SER A 30 -15.66 0.84 -19.65
N LEU A 31 -15.01 2.00 -19.79
CA LEU A 31 -13.61 2.18 -19.39
C LEU A 31 -13.41 1.85 -17.90
N SER A 32 -14.40 2.17 -17.06
CA SER A 32 -14.36 1.86 -15.62
C SER A 32 -14.37 0.35 -15.37
N GLU A 33 -15.18 -0.41 -16.09
CA GLU A 33 -15.22 -1.87 -15.99
C GLU A 33 -13.91 -2.50 -16.47
N LEU A 34 -13.35 -2.02 -17.58
CA LEU A 34 -12.04 -2.45 -18.05
C LEU A 34 -10.94 -2.25 -17.00
N LEU A 35 -10.86 -1.04 -16.41
CA LEU A 35 -9.86 -0.74 -15.40
C LEU A 35 -10.07 -1.53 -14.10
N THR A 36 -11.33 -1.71 -13.70
CA THR A 36 -11.66 -2.53 -12.52
C THR A 36 -11.25 -3.99 -12.73
N GLY A 37 -11.52 -4.54 -13.91
CA GLY A 37 -11.08 -5.89 -14.29
C GLY A 37 -9.56 -6.02 -14.24
N PHE A 38 -8.84 -5.10 -14.87
CA PHE A 38 -7.37 -5.11 -14.86
C PHE A 38 -6.79 -5.05 -13.43
N ILE A 39 -7.33 -4.17 -12.57
CA ILE A 39 -6.88 -4.07 -11.16
C ILE A 39 -7.19 -5.37 -10.41
N SER A 40 -8.36 -5.97 -10.64
CA SER A 40 -8.72 -7.26 -10.03
C SER A 40 -7.75 -8.38 -10.43
N ASP A 41 -7.37 -8.44 -11.71
CA ASP A 41 -6.39 -9.42 -12.20
C ASP A 41 -5.00 -9.15 -11.63
N LEU A 42 -4.59 -7.88 -11.55
CA LEU A 42 -3.30 -7.50 -10.99
C LEU A 42 -3.12 -7.93 -9.52
N VAL A 43 -4.19 -7.81 -8.71
CA VAL A 43 -4.16 -8.23 -7.30
C VAL A 43 -4.61 -9.68 -7.11
N CYS A 44 -4.83 -10.42 -8.19
CA CYS A 44 -5.29 -11.81 -8.20
C CYS A 44 -6.55 -12.06 -7.34
N GLY A 45 -7.46 -11.06 -7.28
CA GLY A 45 -8.59 -11.08 -6.36
C GLY A 45 -9.60 -12.20 -6.59
N ALA A 46 -10.14 -12.31 -7.81
CA ALA A 46 -11.19 -13.27 -8.15
C ALA A 46 -10.67 -14.52 -8.89
N HIS A 47 -9.54 -14.43 -9.55
CA HIS A 47 -9.01 -15.46 -10.48
C HIS A 47 -7.57 -15.86 -10.15
N HIS A 48 -7.32 -16.16 -8.90
CA HIS A 48 -6.00 -16.57 -8.41
C HIS A 48 -5.44 -17.72 -9.25
N GLY A 49 -4.28 -17.48 -9.89
CA GLY A 49 -3.59 -18.47 -10.71
C GLY A 49 -4.09 -18.57 -12.16
N SER A 50 -4.86 -17.59 -12.65
CA SER A 50 -5.21 -17.48 -14.06
C SER A 50 -4.07 -16.86 -14.88
N ASP A 51 -4.06 -17.11 -16.19
CA ASP A 51 -3.09 -16.51 -17.10
C ASP A 51 -3.31 -14.99 -17.28
N GLU A 52 -4.51 -14.46 -17.03
CA GLU A 52 -4.82 -13.04 -16.96
C GLU A 52 -4.08 -12.39 -15.80
N CYS A 53 -4.10 -13.02 -14.63
CA CYS A 53 -3.36 -12.58 -13.44
C CYS A 53 -1.85 -12.49 -13.71
N ASP A 54 -1.28 -13.54 -14.31
CA ASP A 54 0.13 -13.60 -14.68
C ASP A 54 0.50 -12.49 -15.68
N ARG A 55 -0.35 -12.21 -16.65
CA ARG A 55 -0.15 -11.12 -17.63
C ARG A 55 -0.25 -9.74 -17.00
N ALA A 56 -1.21 -9.53 -16.09
CA ALA A 56 -1.35 -8.25 -15.39
C ALA A 56 -0.13 -7.98 -14.49
N ILE A 57 0.36 -8.99 -13.77
CA ILE A 57 1.59 -8.92 -12.96
C ILE A 57 2.81 -8.64 -13.85
N ALA A 58 2.99 -9.37 -14.95
CA ALA A 58 4.09 -9.14 -15.87
C ALA A 58 4.09 -7.74 -16.49
N TYR A 59 2.89 -7.19 -16.77
CA TYR A 59 2.74 -5.81 -17.23
C TYR A 59 3.15 -4.81 -16.13
N TYR A 60 2.68 -5.02 -14.90
CA TYR A 60 3.03 -4.20 -13.75
C TYR A 60 4.54 -4.20 -13.50
N ASP A 61 5.17 -5.38 -13.49
CA ASP A 61 6.61 -5.53 -13.29
C ASP A 61 7.41 -4.78 -14.35
N ARG A 62 6.97 -4.84 -15.61
CA ARG A 62 7.60 -4.09 -16.70
C ARG A 62 7.44 -2.59 -16.52
N CYS A 63 6.29 -2.10 -16.06
CA CYS A 63 6.05 -0.68 -15.83
C CYS A 63 6.79 -0.17 -14.59
N SER A 64 6.92 -1.01 -13.55
CA SER A 64 7.62 -0.68 -12.31
C SER A 64 9.15 -0.81 -12.44
N TYR A 65 9.63 -1.61 -13.39
CA TYR A 65 11.05 -1.79 -13.64
C TYR A 65 11.66 -0.51 -14.25
N GLY A 66 12.53 0.13 -13.51
CA GLY A 66 13.23 1.35 -13.96
C GLY A 66 12.55 2.67 -13.60
N LEU A 67 11.46 2.68 -12.85
CA LEU A 67 10.93 3.90 -12.24
C LEU A 67 11.80 4.41 -11.07
N GLY A 68 13.03 3.88 -10.94
CA GLY A 68 14.05 4.39 -10.04
C GLY A 68 13.64 4.40 -8.57
N GLN A 69 12.76 3.49 -8.17
CA GLN A 69 12.45 3.35 -6.75
C GLN A 69 13.69 2.83 -6.04
N GLU A 70 14.35 3.74 -5.37
CA GLU A 70 15.45 3.44 -4.47
C GLU A 70 15.00 2.37 -3.46
N ASP A 71 15.94 1.52 -3.08
CA ASP A 71 15.71 0.51 -2.06
C ASP A 71 15.49 1.23 -0.73
N SER A 72 14.24 1.30 -0.29
CA SER A 72 13.84 1.99 0.93
C SER A 72 13.20 1.04 1.93
N PHE A 73 13.27 1.40 3.21
CA PHE A 73 12.62 0.64 4.27
C PHE A 73 11.09 0.51 4.05
N LEU A 74 10.44 1.58 3.59
CA LEU A 74 9.02 1.54 3.21
C LEU A 74 8.76 0.47 2.14
N ARG A 75 9.60 0.42 1.11
CA ARG A 75 9.47 -0.59 0.04
C ARG A 75 9.68 -2.00 0.57
N PHE A 76 10.61 -2.20 1.48
CA PHE A 76 10.81 -3.48 2.14
C PHE A 76 9.56 -3.93 2.88
N LEU A 77 8.96 -3.09 3.75
CA LEU A 77 7.73 -3.41 4.46
C LEU A 77 6.56 -3.76 3.53
N LEU A 78 6.41 -3.02 2.42
CA LEU A 78 5.34 -3.27 1.43
C LEU A 78 5.56 -4.57 0.67
N LYS A 79 6.79 -4.89 0.28
CA LYS A 79 7.11 -6.08 -0.53
C LYS A 79 7.15 -7.37 0.27
N SER A 80 7.62 -7.33 1.51
CA SER A 80 7.64 -8.49 2.40
C SER A 80 6.29 -8.80 3.03
N GLY A 81 5.30 -7.89 2.88
CA GLY A 81 3.98 -8.05 3.49
C GLY A 81 3.91 -7.68 4.96
N TYR A 82 4.96 -7.07 5.51
CA TYR A 82 5.03 -6.65 6.92
C TYR A 82 4.27 -5.36 7.24
N MET A 83 3.78 -4.65 6.21
CA MET A 83 3.19 -3.32 6.40
C MET A 83 2.02 -3.30 7.37
N ASP A 84 1.10 -4.26 7.29
CA ASP A 84 -0.08 -4.30 8.17
C ASP A 84 0.32 -4.54 9.63
N GLU A 85 1.27 -5.45 9.89
CA GLU A 85 1.79 -5.73 11.24
C GLU A 85 2.54 -4.51 11.78
N TYR A 86 3.35 -3.87 10.95
CA TYR A 86 4.10 -2.68 11.34
C TYR A 86 3.18 -1.50 11.65
N LEU A 87 2.10 -1.28 10.89
CA LEU A 87 1.11 -0.25 11.19
C LEU A 87 0.36 -0.52 12.50
N ALA A 88 -0.01 -1.78 12.76
CA ALA A 88 -0.63 -2.17 14.03
C ALA A 88 0.32 -1.89 15.20
N LEU A 89 1.61 -2.20 15.06
CA LEU A 89 2.63 -1.90 16.06
C LEU A 89 2.77 -0.39 16.32
N LEU A 90 2.70 0.45 15.30
CA LEU A 90 2.70 1.92 15.46
C LEU A 90 1.47 2.40 16.23
N ASP A 91 0.31 1.76 16.03
CA ASP A 91 -0.90 2.09 16.78
C ASP A 91 -0.79 1.70 18.25
N ASP A 92 -0.25 0.51 18.53
CA ASP A 92 0.03 0.05 19.90
C ASP A 92 0.99 0.99 20.63
N ILE A 93 2.07 1.42 19.97
CA ILE A 93 3.02 2.40 20.55
C ILE A 93 2.29 3.69 20.93
N LYS A 94 1.42 4.23 20.07
CA LYS A 94 0.64 5.44 20.36
C LYS A 94 -0.29 5.25 21.55
N VAL A 95 -0.93 4.09 21.65
CA VAL A 95 -1.80 3.73 22.78
C VAL A 95 -1.00 3.65 24.08
N TYR A 96 0.13 2.94 24.09
CA TYR A 96 0.99 2.80 25.28
C TYR A 96 1.56 4.15 25.74
N GLN A 97 1.97 5.02 24.81
CA GLN A 97 2.41 6.39 25.13
C GLN A 97 1.28 7.21 25.78
N GLY A 98 0.04 7.05 25.30
CA GLY A 98 -1.13 7.70 25.90
C GLY A 98 -1.42 7.23 27.33
N TRP A 99 -1.21 5.95 27.62
CA TRP A 99 -1.40 5.37 28.95
C TRP A 99 -0.27 5.70 29.91
N GLU A 100 0.97 5.76 29.42
CA GLU A 100 2.12 6.15 30.24
C GLU A 100 1.92 7.55 30.84
N LEU A 101 1.27 8.46 30.12
CA LEU A 101 0.91 9.80 30.61
C LEU A 101 -0.16 9.78 31.73
N GLN A 102 -0.95 8.71 31.81
CA GLN A 102 -2.05 8.58 32.79
C GLN A 102 -1.68 7.79 34.04
N ASP A 103 -0.95 6.67 33.90
CA ASP A 103 -0.76 5.68 34.96
C ASP A 103 0.71 5.41 35.37
N GLY A 104 1.71 6.09 34.81
CA GLY A 104 3.12 5.96 35.21
C GLY A 104 3.76 4.63 34.77
N GLU A 105 4.52 3.97 35.64
CA GLU A 105 5.45 2.87 35.32
C GLU A 105 4.83 1.58 34.74
N VAL A 106 3.52 1.41 34.71
CA VAL A 106 2.86 0.11 34.42
C VAL A 106 3.05 -0.31 32.98
N TYR A 107 3.09 0.62 32.02
CA TYR A 107 3.18 0.31 30.59
C TYR A 107 4.56 0.58 29.96
N GLY A 108 5.53 0.98 30.74
CA GLY A 108 6.88 1.25 30.24
C GLY A 108 7.57 0.01 29.64
N LYS A 109 7.21 -1.21 30.09
CA LYS A 109 7.75 -2.47 29.54
C LYS A 109 7.14 -2.78 28.19
N GLU A 110 5.84 -2.62 28.05
CA GLU A 110 5.10 -2.85 26.80
C GLU A 110 5.55 -1.85 25.74
N LEU A 111 5.70 -0.58 26.12
CA LEU A 111 6.22 0.46 25.22
C LEU A 111 7.66 0.15 24.79
N ALA A 112 8.52 -0.29 25.72
CA ALA A 112 9.90 -0.66 25.40
C ALA A 112 9.96 -1.87 24.48
N ALA A 113 9.14 -2.90 24.71
CA ALA A 113 9.06 -4.07 23.86
C ALA A 113 8.56 -3.74 22.45
N ALA A 114 7.53 -2.90 22.34
CA ALA A 114 7.02 -2.46 21.05
C ALA A 114 8.03 -1.56 20.29
N ALA A 115 8.79 -0.74 21.00
CA ALA A 115 9.86 0.05 20.40
C ALA A 115 11.02 -0.82 19.90
N GLU A 116 11.37 -1.88 20.65
CA GLU A 116 12.39 -2.86 20.24
C GLU A 116 11.92 -3.67 19.02
N GLU A 117 10.67 -4.10 19.02
CA GLU A 117 10.07 -4.77 17.86
C GLU A 117 10.05 -3.87 16.62
N LYS A 118 9.67 -2.59 16.77
CA LYS A 118 9.75 -1.60 15.69
C LYS A 118 11.16 -1.47 15.13
N ALA A 119 12.17 -1.45 15.99
CA ALA A 119 13.56 -1.35 15.59
C ALA A 119 14.03 -2.61 14.84
N SER A 120 13.57 -3.81 15.24
CA SER A 120 13.96 -5.07 14.60
C SER A 120 13.59 -5.14 13.11
N TYR A 121 12.47 -4.54 12.69
CA TYR A 121 12.12 -4.46 11.26
C TYR A 121 13.13 -3.62 10.46
N TYR A 122 13.60 -2.51 11.04
CA TYR A 122 14.63 -1.71 10.39
C TYR A 122 15.97 -2.45 10.35
N GLU A 123 16.35 -3.14 11.41
CA GLU A 123 17.58 -3.92 11.50
C GLU A 123 17.56 -5.05 10.47
N GLU A 124 16.46 -5.80 10.34
CA GLU A 124 16.30 -6.84 9.32
C GLU A 124 16.52 -6.29 7.90
N TRP A 125 15.91 -5.15 7.58
CA TRP A 125 16.15 -4.51 6.31
C TRP A 125 17.60 -4.05 6.14
N ALA A 126 18.17 -3.46 7.18
CA ALA A 126 19.51 -2.88 7.15
C ALA A 126 20.62 -3.93 7.05
N GLU A 127 20.40 -5.18 7.52
CA GLU A 127 21.36 -6.28 7.43
C GLU A 127 21.82 -6.58 5.99
N GLY A 128 20.98 -6.26 4.99
CA GLY A 128 21.31 -6.42 3.56
C GLY A 128 22.39 -5.44 3.04
N TYR A 129 22.77 -4.43 3.82
CA TYR A 129 23.64 -3.33 3.37
C TYR A 129 24.89 -3.19 4.22
N LYS A 130 26.01 -2.81 3.59
CA LYS A 130 27.19 -2.35 4.35
C LYS A 130 26.94 -0.99 5.03
N VAL A 131 26.19 -0.13 4.35
CA VAL A 131 25.70 1.15 4.85
C VAL A 131 24.27 1.27 4.31
N PRO A 132 23.25 1.26 5.18
CA PRO A 132 21.87 1.42 4.74
C PRO A 132 21.68 2.73 3.97
N PRO A 133 20.87 2.75 2.91
CA PRO A 133 20.63 3.95 2.11
C PRO A 133 19.82 5.03 2.86
N GLN A 134 19.18 4.67 3.97
CA GLN A 134 18.43 5.58 4.85
C GLN A 134 18.87 5.39 6.29
N THR A 135 18.89 6.47 7.06
CA THR A 135 18.96 6.40 8.53
C THR A 135 17.63 5.89 9.09
N ILE A 136 17.63 5.45 10.34
CA ILE A 136 16.43 4.96 10.99
C ILE A 136 15.33 6.04 11.08
N GLU A 137 15.73 7.30 11.30
CA GLU A 137 14.84 8.45 11.36
C GLU A 137 14.18 8.72 9.99
N GLU A 138 14.96 8.72 8.91
CA GLU A 138 14.47 8.91 7.55
C GLU A 138 13.52 7.80 7.14
N ALA A 139 13.86 6.55 7.49
CA ALA A 139 13.05 5.37 7.22
C ALA A 139 11.68 5.45 7.93
N TYR A 140 11.67 5.82 9.20
CA TYR A 140 10.45 5.95 9.99
C TYR A 140 9.59 7.13 9.51
N GLN A 141 10.20 8.26 9.21
CA GLN A 141 9.50 9.41 8.66
C GLN A 141 8.81 9.07 7.33
N GLN A 142 9.48 8.36 6.43
CA GLN A 142 8.91 7.95 5.16
C GLN A 142 7.67 7.06 5.33
N VAL A 143 7.69 6.13 6.30
CA VAL A 143 6.54 5.27 6.59
C VAL A 143 5.36 6.08 7.14
N GLU A 144 5.59 7.03 8.06
CA GLU A 144 4.52 7.87 8.61
C GLU A 144 3.91 8.78 7.52
N GLU A 145 4.72 9.40 6.65
CA GLU A 145 4.24 10.20 5.52
C GLU A 145 3.38 9.36 4.56
N TRP A 146 3.82 8.14 4.24
CA TRP A 146 3.06 7.21 3.43
C TRP A 146 1.73 6.83 4.10
N ARG A 147 1.75 6.55 5.40
CA ARG A 147 0.56 6.21 6.19
C ARG A 147 -0.48 7.32 6.15
N GLU A 148 -0.07 8.57 6.38
CA GLU A 148 -0.97 9.73 6.32
C GLU A 148 -1.62 9.87 4.94
N GLY A 149 -0.85 9.70 3.88
CA GLY A 149 -1.34 9.69 2.50
C GLY A 149 -2.35 8.56 2.26
N TYR A 150 -2.02 7.35 2.68
CA TYR A 150 -2.87 6.17 2.57
C TYR A 150 -4.20 6.36 3.32
N GLU A 151 -4.16 6.81 4.58
CA GLU A 151 -5.36 7.05 5.38
C GLU A 151 -6.25 8.13 4.76
N THR A 152 -5.63 9.21 4.25
CA THR A 152 -6.34 10.30 3.57
C THR A 152 -7.04 9.79 2.32
N PHE A 153 -6.33 9.02 1.50
CA PHE A 153 -6.91 8.40 0.32
C PHE A 153 -8.07 7.46 0.68
N MET A 154 -7.88 6.59 1.67
CA MET A 154 -8.91 5.64 2.10
C MET A 154 -10.15 6.34 2.68
N LYS A 155 -10.00 7.49 3.35
CA LYS A 155 -11.12 8.32 3.82
C LYS A 155 -11.87 9.00 2.66
N SER A 156 -11.16 9.33 1.57
CA SER A 156 -11.77 9.94 0.38
C SER A 156 -12.60 8.95 -0.44
N CYS A 157 -12.38 7.64 -0.29
CA CYS A 157 -13.12 6.61 -1.00
C CYS A 157 -14.51 6.42 -0.39
N GLU A 158 -15.55 6.55 -1.21
CA GLU A 158 -16.93 6.30 -0.79
C GLU A 158 -17.14 4.82 -0.45
N LYS A 159 -17.73 4.53 0.71
CA LYS A 159 -18.19 3.18 1.03
C LYS A 159 -19.41 2.87 0.16
N VAL A 160 -19.33 1.83 -0.63
CA VAL A 160 -20.50 1.30 -1.34
C VAL A 160 -21.34 0.56 -0.30
N GLY A 161 -22.51 1.11 0.02
CA GLY A 161 -23.42 0.47 0.97
C GLY A 161 -23.80 -0.93 0.48
N ASP A 162 -23.80 -1.90 1.38
CA ASP A 162 -24.45 -3.18 1.16
C ASP A 162 -25.93 -2.87 0.86
N LYS A 163 -26.31 -2.94 -0.41
CA LYS A 163 -27.73 -2.99 -0.75
C LYS A 163 -28.22 -4.35 -0.27
N ALA A 164 -28.94 -4.33 0.86
CA ALA A 164 -29.69 -5.47 1.35
C ALA A 164 -30.77 -5.89 0.35
#